data_b08ff23cc3391b51d6aa470b9486d604
#
_entry.id   b08ff23cc3391b51d6aa470b9486d604
#
_cell.length_a   1.000
_cell.length_b   1.000
_cell.length_c   1.000
_cell.angle_alpha   90.00
_cell.angle_beta   90.00
_cell.angle_gamma   90.00
#
_symmetry.space_group_name_H-M   'P 1'
#
loop_
_entity.id
_entity.type
_entity.pdbx_description
1 polymer ?
#
loop_
_entity_poly.entity_id
_entity_poly.type
_entity_poly.pdbx_seq_one_letter_code
_entity_poly.pdbx_strand_id
1 'polypeptide(L)'
;STQAKTLFPYTTLFRSKAEPGAIAARNLLGFRDGSGNPDVSDPKIANQVLWTGIAANSQDEPAWAKNGSYQAVRLIRHFVEFWDRTPLQEQTEIFGRRKYSGAPMDGKKESDTADFAKDPDGKTTPKDSHMRLANPRDPEFMKKHLLYRRAFNYSRGLAANGQLDVGLIFICYQANLADGFIFVQNLLNGEPLEEYISPFGGGYFFILPGVEKGGFLAQSLLSA
;
A
#
# COMPACT_ATOMS: atom_id res chain seq x y z
N SER A 1 14.92 9.37 30.34
CA SER A 1 14.13 8.82 29.21
C SER A 1 14.74 9.33 27.92
N THR A 2 15.45 8.47 27.23
CA THR A 2 16.03 8.76 25.92
C THR A 2 14.85 8.75 24.95
N GLN A 3 14.36 9.91 24.58
CA GLN A 3 13.46 10.01 23.42
C GLN A 3 14.18 9.38 22.26
N ALA A 4 13.62 8.33 21.69
CA ALA A 4 14.06 7.80 20.42
C ALA A 4 14.05 8.99 19.44
N LYS A 5 15.23 9.43 19.01
CA LYS A 5 15.35 10.44 17.98
C LYS A 5 14.66 9.86 16.77
N THR A 6 13.52 10.42 16.43
CA THR A 6 12.75 9.97 15.27
C THR A 6 13.65 10.06 14.04
N LEU A 7 13.57 9.07 13.15
CA LEU A 7 14.28 9.07 11.85
C LEU A 7 14.08 10.38 11.07
N PHE A 8 13.05 11.14 11.44
CA PHE A 8 12.65 12.41 10.84
C PHE A 8 12.31 13.43 11.93
N PRO A 9 13.31 14.07 12.54
CA PRO A 9 13.12 14.93 13.72
C PRO A 9 12.18 16.13 13.49
N TYR A 10 11.92 16.50 12.24
CA TYR A 10 11.04 17.62 11.85
C TYR A 10 9.82 17.17 11.04
N THR A 11 9.55 15.87 10.98
CA THR A 11 8.46 15.32 10.18
C THR A 11 7.26 15.02 11.05
N THR A 12 6.12 15.58 10.71
CA THR A 12 4.85 15.21 11.31
C THR A 12 4.23 14.06 10.54
N LEU A 13 4.05 12.91 11.19
CA LEU A 13 3.34 11.76 10.65
C LEU A 13 1.92 11.77 11.16
N PHE A 14 0.95 11.56 10.27
CA PHE A 14 -0.44 11.48 10.65
C PHE A 14 -1.22 10.51 9.77
N ARG A 15 -2.24 9.90 10.35
CA ARG A 15 -3.32 9.25 9.60
C ARG A 15 -4.55 10.10 9.76
N SER A 16 -5.07 10.59 8.64
CA SER A 16 -6.38 11.24 8.65
C SER A 16 -7.41 10.25 9.21
N LYS A 17 -8.34 10.73 10.03
CA LYS A 17 -9.49 9.91 10.41
C LYS A 17 -10.32 9.65 9.17
N ALA A 18 -10.84 8.43 9.04
CA ALA A 18 -11.86 8.18 8.04
C ALA A 18 -13.08 9.06 8.34
N GLU A 19 -13.70 9.60 7.30
CA GLU A 19 -14.95 10.33 7.42
C GLU A 19 -16.06 9.37 7.91
N PRO A 20 -17.11 9.86 8.59
CA PRO A 20 -18.22 9.01 8.99
C PRO A 20 -18.77 8.17 7.82
N GLY A 21 -18.85 6.87 8.00
CA GLY A 21 -19.30 5.92 6.98
C GLY A 21 -18.27 5.54 5.92
N ALA A 22 -17.03 6.06 6.00
CA ALA A 22 -15.95 5.69 5.11
C ALA A 22 -15.12 4.52 5.66
N ILE A 23 -14.63 3.67 4.76
CA ILE A 23 -13.78 2.52 5.11
C ILE A 23 -12.34 2.99 5.37
N ALA A 24 -11.83 3.87 4.52
CA ALA A 24 -10.45 4.32 4.58
C ALA A 24 -10.33 5.86 4.66
N ALA A 25 -9.25 6.30 5.30
CA ALA A 25 -8.86 7.71 5.33
C ALA A 25 -8.27 8.14 3.97
N ARG A 26 -8.14 9.45 3.76
CA ARG A 26 -7.55 10.00 2.53
C ARG A 26 -6.06 10.20 2.65
N ASN A 27 -5.35 9.96 1.54
CA ASN A 27 -4.01 10.45 1.33
C ASN A 27 -4.03 11.96 0.96
N LEU A 28 -2.85 12.56 0.79
CA LEU A 28 -2.74 14.00 0.47
C LEU A 28 -3.10 14.35 -0.98
N LEU A 29 -3.29 13.37 -1.86
CA LEU A 29 -3.88 13.56 -3.19
C LEU A 29 -5.42 13.54 -3.14
N GLY A 30 -6.00 13.34 -1.93
CA GLY A 30 -7.44 13.38 -1.68
C GLY A 30 -8.17 12.06 -1.91
N PHE A 31 -7.47 10.99 -2.28
CA PHE A 31 -8.05 9.68 -2.52
C PHE A 31 -8.00 8.79 -1.26
N ARG A 32 -8.96 7.89 -1.15
CA ARG A 32 -9.01 6.94 -0.04
C ARG A 32 -7.92 5.89 -0.18
N ASP A 33 -7.16 5.70 0.90
CA ASP A 33 -6.03 4.77 0.92
C ASP A 33 -6.30 3.62 1.90
N GLY A 34 -6.44 2.43 1.34
CA GLY A 34 -6.76 1.23 2.08
C GLY A 34 -8.11 0.57 1.78
N SER A 35 -9.00 1.22 1.00
CA SER A 35 -10.31 0.65 0.62
C SER A 35 -10.22 -0.72 -0.06
N GLY A 36 -9.12 -1.00 -0.74
CA GLY A 36 -8.86 -2.28 -1.41
C GLY A 36 -7.94 -3.23 -0.63
N ASN A 37 -7.72 -2.99 0.65
CA ASN A 37 -6.94 -3.92 1.46
C ASN A 37 -7.68 -5.25 1.63
N PRO A 38 -6.96 -6.38 1.64
CA PRO A 38 -7.54 -7.67 2.05
C PRO A 38 -7.98 -7.60 3.52
N ASP A 39 -9.07 -8.28 3.85
CA ASP A 39 -9.54 -8.39 5.24
C ASP A 39 -8.69 -9.40 6.02
N VAL A 40 -7.61 -8.93 6.60
CA VAL A 40 -6.70 -9.76 7.41
C VAL A 40 -7.24 -10.10 8.80
N SER A 41 -8.46 -9.70 9.14
CA SER A 41 -9.17 -10.22 10.33
C SER A 41 -9.67 -11.65 10.08
N ASP A 42 -9.87 -12.05 8.82
CA ASP A 42 -10.08 -13.45 8.44
C ASP A 42 -8.71 -14.19 8.46
N PRO A 43 -8.55 -15.21 9.32
CA PRO A 43 -7.30 -15.97 9.39
C PRO A 43 -6.87 -16.62 8.07
N LYS A 44 -7.81 -16.98 7.20
CA LYS A 44 -7.50 -17.57 5.89
C LYS A 44 -6.84 -16.53 4.97
N ILE A 45 -7.37 -15.31 4.96
CA ILE A 45 -6.82 -14.20 4.19
C ILE A 45 -5.49 -13.75 4.79
N ALA A 46 -5.40 -13.64 6.13
CA ALA A 46 -4.14 -13.33 6.80
C ALA A 46 -3.03 -14.34 6.46
N ASN A 47 -3.36 -15.64 6.50
CA ASN A 47 -2.43 -16.72 6.15
C ASN A 47 -1.98 -16.66 4.69
N GLN A 48 -2.86 -16.27 3.79
CA GLN A 48 -2.54 -16.14 2.37
C GLN A 48 -1.64 -14.93 2.10
N VAL A 49 -1.87 -13.82 2.80
CA VAL A 49 -1.27 -12.53 2.44
C VAL A 49 -0.03 -12.21 3.28
N LEU A 50 -0.05 -12.50 4.59
CA LEU A 50 0.91 -11.94 5.52
C LEU A 50 2.04 -12.88 5.92
N TRP A 51 1.74 -14.18 6.17
CA TRP A 51 2.64 -15.01 6.95
C TRP A 51 3.55 -15.89 6.09
N THR A 52 4.87 -15.66 6.23
CA THR A 52 5.90 -16.50 5.60
C THR A 52 5.84 -17.95 6.10
N GLY A 53 6.13 -18.90 5.21
CA GLY A 53 6.08 -20.33 5.51
C GLY A 53 4.67 -20.89 5.72
N ILE A 54 3.61 -20.05 5.52
CA ILE A 54 2.19 -20.46 5.56
C ILE A 54 1.52 -20.19 4.22
N ALA A 55 1.70 -19.00 3.67
CA ALA A 55 1.18 -18.66 2.34
C ALA A 55 1.76 -19.59 1.26
N ALA A 56 0.95 -19.92 0.24
CA ALA A 56 1.36 -20.87 -0.80
C ALA A 56 2.60 -20.44 -1.60
N ASN A 57 2.83 -19.12 -1.72
CA ASN A 57 3.98 -18.53 -2.40
C ASN A 57 5.21 -18.29 -1.50
N SER A 58 5.21 -18.83 -0.28
CA SER A 58 6.30 -18.68 0.68
C SER A 58 6.69 -19.97 1.39
N GLN A 59 6.43 -21.13 0.76
CA GLN A 59 6.73 -22.44 1.35
C GLN A 59 8.22 -22.76 1.39
N ASP A 60 9.00 -22.15 0.50
CA ASP A 60 10.46 -22.35 0.39
C ASP A 60 11.26 -21.49 1.38
N GLU A 61 10.58 -20.70 2.22
CA GLU A 61 11.23 -19.90 3.25
C GLU A 61 11.81 -20.79 4.35
N PRO A 62 12.96 -20.39 4.93
CA PRO A 62 13.59 -21.18 5.98
C PRO A 62 12.71 -21.30 7.22
N ALA A 63 12.83 -22.39 7.95
CA ALA A 63 11.96 -22.69 9.10
C ALA A 63 11.91 -21.58 10.16
N TRP A 64 13.01 -20.86 10.38
CA TRP A 64 13.07 -19.73 11.32
C TRP A 64 12.20 -18.54 10.89
N ALA A 65 11.90 -18.40 9.60
CA ALA A 65 11.09 -17.31 9.05
C ALA A 65 9.58 -17.56 9.16
N LYS A 66 9.16 -18.77 9.51
CA LYS A 66 7.74 -19.13 9.60
C LYS A 66 7.00 -18.21 10.58
N ASN A 67 5.82 -17.74 10.18
CA ASN A 67 5.02 -16.72 10.88
C ASN A 67 5.66 -15.32 10.94
N GLY A 68 6.71 -15.07 10.17
CA GLY A 68 7.19 -13.73 9.89
C GLY A 68 6.41 -13.06 8.76
N SER A 69 6.89 -11.91 8.32
CA SER A 69 6.32 -11.17 7.20
C SER A 69 7.38 -10.31 6.53
N TYR A 70 7.32 -10.16 5.23
CA TYR A 70 8.11 -9.13 4.57
C TYR A 70 7.41 -7.77 4.66
N GLN A 71 8.19 -6.72 4.85
CA GLN A 71 7.72 -5.34 4.87
C GLN A 71 8.46 -4.54 3.79
N ALA A 72 7.70 -3.83 2.96
CA ALA A 72 8.27 -2.79 2.12
C ALA A 72 7.86 -1.42 2.66
N VAL A 73 8.84 -0.51 2.74
CA VAL A 73 8.64 0.89 3.13
C VAL A 73 9.11 1.77 1.99
N ARG A 74 8.30 2.77 1.59
CA ARG A 74 8.69 3.79 0.62
C ARG A 74 8.34 5.18 1.16
N LEU A 75 9.27 6.09 1.04
CA LEU A 75 9.06 7.51 1.30
C LEU A 75 8.74 8.16 -0.03
N ILE A 76 7.52 8.64 -0.20
CA ILE A 76 6.99 9.13 -1.47
C ILE A 76 6.56 10.58 -1.29
N ARG A 77 7.23 11.52 -1.96
CA ARG A 77 6.79 12.90 -2.03
C ARG A 77 5.59 13.01 -2.97
N HIS A 78 4.60 13.82 -2.59
CA HIS A 78 3.47 14.17 -3.43
C HIS A 78 3.63 15.61 -3.95
N PHE A 79 3.49 15.82 -5.24
CA PHE A 79 3.49 17.14 -5.86
C PHE A 79 2.06 17.71 -5.85
N VAL A 80 1.58 18.01 -4.63
CA VAL A 80 0.17 18.37 -4.39
C VAL A 80 -0.26 19.62 -5.14
N GLU A 81 0.64 20.62 -5.31
CA GLU A 81 0.33 21.83 -6.04
C GLU A 81 0.16 21.57 -7.55
N PHE A 82 0.88 20.60 -8.10
CA PHE A 82 0.72 20.15 -9.47
C PHE A 82 -0.55 19.32 -9.62
N TRP A 83 -0.77 18.40 -8.70
CA TRP A 83 -1.97 17.56 -8.63
C TRP A 83 -3.28 18.36 -8.58
N ASP A 84 -3.32 19.44 -7.79
CA ASP A 84 -4.51 20.26 -7.61
C ASP A 84 -4.91 21.03 -8.89
N ARG A 85 -4.01 21.17 -9.87
CA ARG A 85 -4.30 21.76 -11.18
C ARG A 85 -4.89 20.76 -12.17
N THR A 86 -4.77 19.47 -11.89
CA THR A 86 -5.28 18.38 -12.74
C THR A 86 -6.80 18.30 -12.61
N PRO A 87 -7.56 18.24 -13.71
CA PRO A 87 -9.01 18.11 -13.66
C PRO A 87 -9.47 16.89 -12.87
N LEU A 88 -10.59 17.00 -12.14
CA LEU A 88 -11.11 15.93 -11.31
C LEU A 88 -11.36 14.62 -12.08
N GLN A 89 -11.80 14.72 -13.33
CA GLN A 89 -12.01 13.57 -14.20
C GLN A 89 -10.69 12.81 -14.40
N GLU A 90 -9.64 13.50 -14.78
CA GLU A 90 -8.31 12.94 -15.01
C GLU A 90 -7.73 12.34 -13.71
N GLN A 91 -7.86 13.04 -12.57
CA GLN A 91 -7.47 12.47 -11.27
C GLN A 91 -8.19 11.16 -10.98
N THR A 92 -9.48 11.07 -11.32
CA THR A 92 -10.31 9.88 -11.12
C THR A 92 -9.87 8.74 -12.05
N GLU A 93 -9.53 9.05 -13.30
CA GLU A 93 -9.04 8.10 -14.29
C GLU A 93 -7.67 7.55 -13.91
N ILE A 94 -6.74 8.41 -13.48
CA ILE A 94 -5.41 8.03 -12.98
C ILE A 94 -5.51 7.04 -11.82
N PHE A 95 -6.38 7.30 -10.84
CA PHE A 95 -6.54 6.39 -9.69
C PHE A 95 -7.41 5.16 -10.01
N GLY A 96 -8.37 5.27 -10.91
CA GLY A 96 -9.39 4.25 -11.17
C GLY A 96 -10.52 4.23 -10.14
N ARG A 97 -10.62 5.27 -9.29
CA ARG A 97 -11.65 5.42 -8.25
C ARG A 97 -12.19 6.84 -8.22
N ARG A 98 -13.44 6.99 -7.81
CA ARG A 98 -14.07 8.30 -7.60
C ARG A 98 -13.48 8.98 -6.35
N LYS A 99 -12.98 10.20 -6.51
CA LYS A 99 -12.29 10.95 -5.42
C LYS A 99 -13.18 11.10 -4.19
N TYR A 100 -14.44 11.51 -4.34
CA TYR A 100 -15.31 11.81 -3.21
C TYR A 100 -15.87 10.56 -2.52
N SER A 101 -16.47 9.66 -3.27
CA SER A 101 -17.10 8.46 -2.68
C SER A 101 -16.10 7.35 -2.33
N GLY A 102 -14.92 7.34 -2.96
CA GLY A 102 -13.97 6.22 -2.89
C GLY A 102 -14.42 4.99 -3.68
N ALA A 103 -15.58 5.04 -4.34
CA ALA A 103 -16.09 3.94 -5.15
C ALA A 103 -15.21 3.67 -6.37
N PRO A 104 -15.08 2.41 -6.84
CA PRO A 104 -14.53 2.14 -8.16
C PRO A 104 -15.41 2.82 -9.24
N MET A 105 -14.85 3.02 -10.43
CA MET A 105 -15.55 3.79 -11.48
C MET A 105 -16.81 3.10 -11.99
N ASP A 106 -16.88 1.79 -11.91
CA ASP A 106 -18.04 0.93 -12.22
C ASP A 106 -18.96 0.68 -11.01
N GLY A 107 -18.60 1.19 -9.81
CA GLY A 107 -19.32 1.03 -8.57
C GLY A 107 -20.01 2.30 -8.06
N LYS A 108 -20.70 2.18 -6.92
CA LYS A 108 -21.42 3.27 -6.24
C LYS A 108 -20.90 3.54 -4.84
N LYS A 109 -20.39 2.52 -4.14
CA LYS A 109 -19.89 2.59 -2.76
C LYS A 109 -18.40 2.29 -2.70
N GLU A 110 -17.73 2.81 -1.67
CA GLU A 110 -16.31 2.52 -1.40
C GLU A 110 -16.03 1.01 -1.27
N SER A 111 -16.98 0.26 -0.71
CA SER A 111 -16.89 -1.18 -0.52
C SER A 111 -17.06 -2.01 -1.80
N ASP A 112 -17.53 -1.40 -2.89
CA ASP A 112 -17.75 -2.14 -4.12
C ASP A 112 -16.40 -2.61 -4.71
N THR A 113 -16.44 -3.80 -5.31
CA THR A 113 -15.31 -4.37 -6.03
C THR A 113 -15.45 -4.07 -7.51
N ALA A 114 -14.41 -3.52 -8.12
CA ALA A 114 -14.38 -3.32 -9.57
C ALA A 114 -14.43 -4.64 -10.32
N ASP A 115 -15.15 -4.68 -11.43
CA ASP A 115 -15.28 -5.85 -12.32
C ASP A 115 -14.64 -5.54 -13.69
N PHE A 116 -13.33 -5.69 -13.74
CA PHE A 116 -12.57 -5.39 -14.97
C PHE A 116 -12.81 -6.40 -16.11
N ALA A 117 -13.37 -7.58 -15.81
CA ALA A 117 -13.76 -8.54 -16.83
C ALA A 117 -14.90 -8.02 -17.71
N LYS A 118 -15.76 -7.14 -17.16
CA LYS A 118 -16.81 -6.45 -17.92
C LYS A 118 -16.33 -5.22 -18.70
N ASP A 119 -15.11 -4.79 -18.44
CA ASP A 119 -14.49 -3.62 -19.08
C ASP A 119 -13.11 -3.96 -19.69
N PRO A 120 -13.03 -4.95 -20.62
CA PRO A 120 -11.75 -5.40 -21.16
C PRO A 120 -11.01 -4.32 -21.96
N ASP A 121 -11.74 -3.37 -22.51
CA ASP A 121 -11.19 -2.24 -23.29
C ASP A 121 -10.71 -1.07 -22.42
N GLY A 122 -11.10 -1.02 -21.14
CA GLY A 122 -10.76 0.09 -20.23
C GLY A 122 -11.57 1.37 -20.49
N LYS A 123 -12.80 1.23 -21.00
CA LYS A 123 -13.69 2.38 -21.32
C LYS A 123 -14.27 3.02 -20.07
N THR A 124 -14.47 2.25 -19.02
CA THR A 124 -14.96 2.73 -17.72
C THR A 124 -13.80 3.03 -16.78
N THR A 125 -12.87 2.07 -16.63
CA THR A 125 -11.67 2.24 -15.80
C THR A 125 -10.44 2.06 -16.70
N PRO A 126 -9.64 3.10 -16.93
CA PRO A 126 -8.47 3.00 -17.79
C PRO A 126 -7.56 1.84 -17.42
N LYS A 127 -6.95 1.20 -18.44
CA LYS A 127 -6.08 0.02 -18.22
C LYS A 127 -4.83 0.35 -17.43
N ASP A 128 -4.34 1.57 -17.55
CA ASP A 128 -3.17 2.15 -16.91
C ASP A 128 -3.49 2.87 -15.60
N SER A 129 -4.75 2.82 -15.13
CA SER A 129 -5.11 3.39 -13.84
C SER A 129 -4.45 2.60 -12.69
N HIS A 130 -4.00 3.34 -11.67
CA HIS A 130 -3.28 2.80 -10.51
C HIS A 130 -3.97 1.57 -9.88
N MET A 131 -5.29 1.66 -9.66
CA MET A 131 -6.05 0.57 -9.04
C MET A 131 -6.07 -0.69 -9.91
N ARG A 132 -6.20 -0.52 -11.24
CA ARG A 132 -6.32 -1.65 -12.17
C ARG A 132 -4.98 -2.35 -12.37
N LEU A 133 -3.89 -1.59 -12.45
CA LEU A 133 -2.54 -2.13 -12.52
C LEU A 133 -2.14 -2.83 -11.22
N ALA A 134 -2.38 -2.18 -10.07
CA ALA A 134 -2.01 -2.73 -8.77
C ALA A 134 -2.79 -3.98 -8.37
N ASN A 135 -4.02 -4.13 -8.87
CA ASN A 135 -4.83 -5.33 -8.63
C ASN A 135 -5.88 -5.50 -9.74
N PRO A 136 -5.58 -6.26 -10.79
CA PRO A 136 -6.48 -6.47 -11.93
C PRO A 136 -7.72 -7.32 -11.61
N ARG A 137 -7.93 -7.72 -10.38
CA ARG A 137 -9.05 -8.55 -9.90
C ARG A 137 -9.08 -9.94 -10.54
N ASP A 138 -7.95 -10.38 -11.06
CA ASP A 138 -7.79 -11.75 -11.53
C ASP A 138 -7.60 -12.71 -10.35
N PRO A 139 -8.33 -13.85 -10.29
CA PRO A 139 -8.22 -14.78 -9.17
C PRO A 139 -6.82 -15.38 -8.97
N GLU A 140 -6.09 -15.67 -10.04
CA GLU A 140 -4.73 -16.22 -9.94
C GLU A 140 -3.75 -15.15 -9.46
N PHE A 141 -3.92 -13.90 -9.94
CA PHE A 141 -3.18 -12.76 -9.43
C PHE A 141 -3.40 -12.58 -7.92
N MET A 142 -4.66 -12.60 -7.48
CA MET A 142 -5.00 -12.39 -6.06
C MET A 142 -4.46 -13.48 -5.14
N LYS A 143 -4.20 -14.68 -5.63
CA LYS A 143 -3.58 -15.75 -4.82
C LYS A 143 -2.16 -15.45 -4.38
N LYS A 144 -1.40 -14.64 -5.15
CA LYS A 144 0.04 -14.45 -4.96
C LYS A 144 0.47 -13.02 -4.68
N HIS A 145 -0.24 -12.03 -5.24
CA HIS A 145 0.24 -10.66 -5.34
C HIS A 145 -0.50 -9.65 -4.46
N LEU A 146 -1.34 -10.11 -3.52
CA LEU A 146 -2.02 -9.22 -2.59
C LEU A 146 -1.04 -8.65 -1.57
N LEU A 147 -1.26 -7.37 -1.24
CA LEU A 147 -0.51 -6.60 -0.24
C LEU A 147 -1.46 -6.09 0.84
N TYR A 148 -1.06 -6.15 2.09
CA TYR A 148 -1.73 -5.43 3.17
C TYR A 148 -1.02 -4.10 3.42
N ARG A 149 -1.65 -2.98 3.03
CA ARG A 149 -1.07 -1.64 3.10
C ARG A 149 -1.49 -0.91 4.37
N ARG A 150 -0.53 -0.19 4.96
CA ARG A 150 -0.75 0.64 6.16
C ARG A 150 0.06 1.92 6.05
N ALA A 151 -0.34 2.79 5.13
CA ALA A 151 0.36 4.03 4.85
C ALA A 151 0.06 5.13 5.88
N PHE A 152 0.97 6.11 5.98
CA PHE A 152 0.82 7.33 6.75
C PHE A 152 1.12 8.54 5.88
N ASN A 153 0.34 9.60 6.02
CA ASN A 153 0.73 10.88 5.46
C ASN A 153 1.88 11.49 6.28
N TYR A 154 2.75 12.25 5.64
CA TYR A 154 3.75 13.04 6.31
C TYR A 154 3.73 14.50 5.84
N SER A 155 4.21 15.40 6.70
CA SER A 155 4.49 16.79 6.35
C SER A 155 5.80 17.21 7.01
N ARG A 156 6.69 17.83 6.21
CA ARG A 156 7.96 18.43 6.64
C ARG A 156 7.96 19.95 6.44
N GLY A 157 6.79 20.52 6.19
CA GLY A 157 6.65 21.96 5.94
C GLY A 157 6.97 22.31 4.49
N LEU A 158 7.83 23.31 4.28
CA LEU A 158 8.24 23.77 2.96
C LEU A 158 9.66 23.28 2.63
N ALA A 159 9.86 22.88 1.41
CA ALA A 159 11.17 22.64 0.84
C ALA A 159 11.89 23.96 0.54
N ALA A 160 13.20 23.91 0.27
CA ALA A 160 14.03 25.10 -0.01
C ALA A 160 13.52 25.94 -1.21
N ASN A 161 12.81 25.32 -2.15
CA ASN A 161 12.19 25.99 -3.31
C ASN A 161 10.79 26.59 -3.02
N GLY A 162 10.33 26.56 -1.76
CA GLY A 162 9.03 27.09 -1.34
C GLY A 162 7.83 26.17 -1.60
N GLN A 163 8.03 25.00 -2.21
CA GLN A 163 6.97 24.01 -2.39
C GLN A 163 6.72 23.21 -1.11
N LEU A 164 5.52 22.65 -0.96
CA LEU A 164 5.20 21.75 0.13
C LEU A 164 6.08 20.48 0.09
N ASP A 165 6.71 20.14 1.22
CA ASP A 165 7.39 18.88 1.41
C ASP A 165 6.48 17.91 2.18
N VAL A 166 5.57 17.34 1.44
CA VAL A 166 4.50 16.46 1.94
C VAL A 166 4.41 15.19 1.10
N GLY A 167 3.83 14.15 1.66
CA GLY A 167 3.66 12.91 0.93
C GLY A 167 3.18 11.74 1.77
N LEU A 168 3.58 10.56 1.36
CA LEU A 168 3.18 9.29 1.92
C LEU A 168 4.40 8.48 2.39
N ILE A 169 4.33 7.97 3.60
CA ILE A 169 5.13 6.81 3.99
C ILE A 169 4.28 5.59 3.66
N PHE A 170 4.54 5.02 2.50
CA PHE A 170 3.92 3.78 2.09
C PHE A 170 4.55 2.63 2.85
N ILE A 171 3.71 1.84 3.50
CA ILE A 171 4.11 0.62 4.20
C ILE A 171 3.18 -0.50 3.73
N CYS A 172 3.74 -1.63 3.35
CA CYS A 172 2.96 -2.83 3.10
C CYS A 172 3.62 -4.07 3.68
N TYR A 173 2.79 -5.08 3.92
CA TYR A 173 3.18 -6.38 4.45
C TYR A 173 2.71 -7.47 3.51
N GLN A 174 3.53 -8.50 3.33
CA GLN A 174 3.28 -9.65 2.48
C GLN A 174 4.12 -10.86 2.88
N ALA A 175 3.64 -12.04 2.55
CA ALA A 175 4.32 -13.31 2.82
C ALA A 175 5.55 -13.56 1.94
N ASN A 176 5.58 -12.96 0.74
CA ASN A 176 6.68 -13.05 -0.22
C ASN A 176 6.95 -11.67 -0.82
N LEU A 177 8.18 -11.20 -0.71
CA LEU A 177 8.53 -9.85 -1.17
C LEU A 177 8.56 -9.75 -2.70
N ALA A 178 9.10 -10.79 -3.38
CA ALA A 178 9.24 -10.81 -4.84
C ALA A 178 7.89 -10.88 -5.52
N ASP A 179 7.04 -11.83 -5.11
CA ASP A 179 5.68 -12.00 -5.63
C ASP A 179 4.73 -10.88 -5.18
N GLY A 180 4.95 -10.32 -4.01
CA GLY A 180 4.15 -9.24 -3.46
C GLY A 180 4.57 -7.87 -4.01
N PHE A 181 5.28 -7.10 -3.20
CA PHE A 181 5.58 -5.70 -3.49
C PHE A 181 6.38 -5.50 -4.78
N ILE A 182 7.44 -6.28 -5.01
CA ILE A 182 8.31 -6.09 -6.18
C ILE A 182 7.54 -6.34 -7.48
N PHE A 183 6.73 -7.40 -7.51
CA PHE A 183 5.90 -7.72 -8.68
C PHE A 183 4.89 -6.58 -8.96
N VAL A 184 4.12 -6.17 -7.96
CA VAL A 184 3.12 -5.09 -8.12
C VAL A 184 3.78 -3.77 -8.51
N GLN A 185 4.93 -3.43 -7.90
CA GLN A 185 5.67 -2.22 -8.26
C GLN A 185 6.11 -2.21 -9.73
N ASN A 186 6.53 -3.37 -10.25
CA ASN A 186 6.91 -3.47 -11.66
C ASN A 186 5.73 -3.25 -12.61
N LEU A 187 4.50 -3.63 -12.22
CA LEU A 187 3.29 -3.33 -12.98
C LEU A 187 2.93 -1.83 -12.97
N LEU A 188 3.31 -1.11 -11.91
CA LEU A 188 3.03 0.31 -11.74
C LEU A 188 4.07 1.21 -12.43
N ASN A 189 5.18 0.66 -12.91
CA ASN A 189 6.19 1.46 -13.61
C ASN A 189 5.62 2.03 -14.91
N GLY A 190 5.69 3.34 -15.06
CA GLY A 190 5.13 4.07 -16.20
C GLY A 190 3.64 4.39 -16.10
N GLU A 191 3.01 4.18 -14.94
CA GLU A 191 1.63 4.62 -14.71
C GLU A 191 1.52 6.15 -14.69
N PRO A 192 0.35 6.72 -15.07
CA PRO A 192 0.17 8.18 -15.08
C PRO A 192 0.36 8.85 -13.71
N LEU A 193 0.18 8.13 -12.61
CA LEU A 193 0.39 8.66 -11.25
C LEU A 193 1.85 9.05 -10.98
N GLU A 194 2.83 8.47 -11.70
CA GLU A 194 4.25 8.77 -11.51
C GLU A 194 4.61 10.24 -11.75
N GLU A 195 3.83 10.97 -12.56
CA GLU A 195 4.04 12.40 -12.78
C GLU A 195 3.81 13.24 -11.52
N TYR A 196 3.02 12.74 -10.59
CA TYR A 196 2.56 13.46 -9.38
C TYR A 196 3.24 13.01 -8.09
N ILE A 197 4.10 12.01 -8.17
CA ILE A 197 4.79 11.43 -7.01
C ILE A 197 6.28 11.25 -7.26
N SER A 198 7.08 11.31 -6.20
CA SER A 198 8.52 11.03 -6.28
C SER A 198 8.96 10.18 -5.09
N PRO A 199 9.20 8.88 -5.29
CA PRO A 199 9.84 8.06 -4.29
C PRO A 199 11.30 8.51 -4.10
N PHE A 200 11.69 8.77 -2.84
CA PHE A 200 13.04 9.25 -2.53
C PHE A 200 13.77 8.45 -1.47
N GLY A 201 13.13 7.42 -0.93
CA GLY A 201 13.74 6.57 0.09
C GLY A 201 12.87 5.40 0.50
N GLY A 202 13.38 4.59 1.40
CA GLY A 202 12.72 3.40 1.93
C GLY A 202 13.64 2.19 1.97
N GLY A 203 13.06 1.01 2.06
CA GLY A 203 13.78 -0.26 2.10
C GLY A 203 12.85 -1.44 2.26
N TYR A 204 13.45 -2.62 2.24
CA TYR A 204 12.80 -3.90 2.48
C TYR A 204 13.28 -4.46 3.81
N PHE A 205 12.37 -4.99 4.57
CA PHE A 205 12.63 -5.53 5.90
C PHE A 205 11.94 -6.88 6.06
N PHE A 206 12.55 -7.75 6.84
CA PHE A 206 11.89 -8.94 7.33
C PHE A 206 11.41 -8.70 8.77
N ILE A 207 10.13 -8.90 9.00
CA ILE A 207 9.53 -8.83 10.32
C ILE A 207 9.61 -10.21 10.95
N LEU A 208 10.39 -10.30 12.00
CA LEU A 208 10.59 -11.56 12.71
C LEU A 208 9.27 -12.10 13.29
N PRO A 209 9.13 -13.41 13.39
CA PRO A 209 7.99 -14.05 14.07
C PRO A 209 7.80 -13.53 15.49
N GLY A 210 6.57 -13.55 15.97
CA GLY A 210 6.24 -13.21 17.36
C GLY A 210 6.97 -14.12 18.36
N VAL A 211 7.20 -13.60 19.55
CA VAL A 211 7.88 -14.34 20.64
C VAL A 211 6.89 -15.27 21.33
N GLU A 212 7.23 -16.54 21.46
CA GLU A 212 6.48 -17.50 22.28
C GLU A 212 6.72 -17.26 23.79
N LYS A 213 5.79 -17.75 24.62
CA LYS A 213 5.91 -17.59 26.07
C LYS A 213 7.21 -18.22 26.59
N GLY A 214 8.04 -17.40 27.22
CA GLY A 214 9.34 -17.82 27.76
C GLY A 214 10.50 -17.74 26.76
N GLY A 215 10.23 -17.33 25.52
CA GLY A 215 11.24 -17.11 24.49
C GLY A 215 11.72 -15.66 24.41
N PHE A 216 12.52 -15.38 23.40
CA PHE A 216 13.04 -14.05 23.06
C PHE A 216 12.97 -13.78 21.55
N LEU A 217 13.04 -12.51 21.18
CA LEU A 217 12.99 -12.10 19.76
C LEU A 217 14.16 -12.70 18.98
N ALA A 218 13.91 -13.18 17.76
CA ALA A 218 14.87 -13.86 16.89
C ALA A 218 15.38 -15.22 17.40
N GLN A 219 14.78 -15.82 18.42
CA GLN A 219 15.20 -17.12 18.94
C GLN A 219 15.32 -18.18 17.85
N SER A 220 14.32 -18.30 16.98
CA SER A 220 14.32 -19.28 15.88
C SER A 220 15.48 -19.06 14.88
N LEU A 221 15.85 -17.82 14.63
CA LEU A 221 16.96 -17.45 13.75
C LEU A 221 18.32 -17.74 14.39
N LEU A 222 18.47 -17.49 15.71
CA LEU A 222 19.73 -17.66 16.42
C LEU A 222 20.01 -19.12 16.81
N SER A 223 18.99 -19.97 16.73
CA SER A 223 19.08 -21.41 17.03
C SER A 223 19.04 -22.29 15.77
N ALA A 224 19.10 -21.66 14.57
CA ALA A 224 19.01 -22.33 13.26
C ALA A 224 20.38 -22.86 12.80
#